data_1e91ec75538110c47dcc1a701a1c1b7b
#
_entry.id   1e91ec75538110c47dcc1a701a1c1b7b
#
_cell.length_a   1.000
_cell.length_b   1.000
_cell.length_c   1.000
_cell.angle_alpha   90.00
_cell.angle_beta   90.00
_cell.angle_gamma   90.00
#
_symmetry.space_group_name_H-M   'P 1'
#
loop_
_entity.id
_entity.type
_entity.pdbx_description
1 polymer ?
#
loop_
_entity_poly.entity_id
_entity_poly.type
_entity_poly.pdbx_seq_one_letter_code
_entity_poly.pdbx_strand_id
1 'polypeptide(L)'
;MLPLKKSSRKAPTLIITVGILITSGFFLISAQRNTTKQRDDQSINLQSNNPSNQSSWSIPAILPTETVTQHSAYSLVYNHKHMQAKWVAYNLTYGNTIGGAERSSKFSIDPAISPRTAVTSDYTKTGYDRGHLAPAGDMKFSAQAMAESFYMSNVSPQLPGFNRGIWKKLEEQFRSWAPSSHPVFIATGPVLTDPITAHIGQTCSISVPQRFYKVMLDTASPMRAIAFVLPNASSIEPLSRFAMSIDEAEKITGLDFFPKLNDIQEAKIEKTLLLQQWQFD
;
A
#
# COMPACT_ATOMS: atom_id res chain seq x y z
N MET A 1 -41.13 22.78 -51.96
CA MET A 1 -40.79 24.18 -52.20
C MET A 1 -39.38 24.46 -51.74
N LEU A 2 -38.51 24.55 -52.71
CA LEU A 2 -37.12 24.97 -52.66
C LEU A 2 -37.05 26.52 -52.55
N PRO A 3 -35.86 27.14 -52.53
CA PRO A 3 -34.63 27.12 -51.74
C PRO A 3 -34.12 28.55 -51.43
N LEU A 4 -32.83 28.67 -51.07
CA LEU A 4 -31.86 29.78 -51.34
C LEU A 4 -31.16 30.25 -50.06
N LYS A 5 -29.93 30.64 -50.00
CA LYS A 5 -28.71 30.68 -50.82
C LYS A 5 -27.61 31.29 -49.97
N LYS A 6 -26.44 30.74 -50.07
CA LYS A 6 -25.08 31.29 -49.96
C LYS A 6 -24.86 32.74 -49.52
N SER A 7 -23.84 32.92 -48.65
CA SER A 7 -22.74 33.85 -49.02
C SER A 7 -21.48 33.59 -48.22
N SER A 8 -20.40 33.37 -48.92
CA SER A 8 -19.00 33.31 -48.48
C SER A 8 -18.43 34.73 -48.41
N ARG A 9 -17.51 34.98 -47.49
CA ARG A 9 -16.43 35.97 -47.71
C ARG A 9 -15.14 35.53 -47.03
N LYS A 10 -14.10 35.49 -47.87
CA LYS A 10 -12.67 35.21 -47.53
C LYS A 10 -11.93 36.50 -47.19
N ALA A 11 -10.88 36.32 -46.39
CA ALA A 11 -9.52 36.91 -46.38
C ALA A 11 -9.35 38.35 -45.84
N PRO A 12 -8.14 38.82 -45.50
CA PRO A 12 -6.84 38.27 -45.87
C PRO A 12 -5.79 38.17 -44.74
N THR A 13 -4.75 37.47 -45.10
CA THR A 13 -3.41 37.31 -44.49
C THR A 13 -2.66 38.65 -44.38
N LEU A 14 -2.00 38.88 -43.27
CA LEU A 14 -0.93 39.89 -43.18
C LEU A 14 0.35 39.26 -42.63
N ILE A 15 1.34 39.19 -43.49
CA ILE A 15 2.71 38.80 -43.22
C ILE A 15 3.46 40.10 -42.87
N ILE A 16 4.17 40.12 -41.72
CA ILE A 16 5.20 41.12 -41.46
C ILE A 16 6.47 40.40 -41.03
N THR A 17 7.43 40.46 -41.90
CA THR A 17 8.82 40.09 -41.75
C THR A 17 9.60 41.38 -41.43
N VAL A 18 10.50 41.38 -40.44
CA VAL A 18 11.66 42.27 -40.26
C VAL A 18 12.27 41.86 -38.91
N GLY A 19 13.51 41.64 -38.65
CA GLY A 19 14.80 41.83 -39.32
C GLY A 19 15.84 41.60 -38.23
N ILE A 20 16.91 40.96 -38.59
CA ILE A 20 18.05 40.59 -37.77
C ILE A 20 18.84 41.83 -37.38
N LEU A 21 19.33 41.93 -36.14
CA LEU A 21 20.50 42.71 -35.81
C LEU A 21 21.37 41.99 -34.78
N ILE A 22 22.52 41.54 -35.26
CA ILE A 22 23.63 40.97 -34.52
C ILE A 22 24.48 42.15 -34.00
N THR A 23 24.80 42.19 -32.72
CA THR A 23 25.95 42.92 -32.21
C THR A 23 26.74 42.09 -31.24
N SER A 24 27.92 41.73 -31.72
CA SER A 24 29.02 41.14 -30.95
C SER A 24 29.58 42.15 -29.94
N GLY A 25 29.73 41.73 -28.71
CA GLY A 25 30.44 42.49 -27.70
C GLY A 25 31.32 41.56 -26.88
N PHE A 26 32.59 41.46 -27.29
CA PHE A 26 33.70 40.90 -26.50
C PHE A 26 33.95 41.78 -25.29
N PHE A 27 34.00 41.19 -24.09
CA PHE A 27 34.73 41.74 -22.97
C PHE A 27 35.50 40.64 -22.25
N LEU A 28 36.80 40.78 -22.28
CA LEU A 28 37.82 40.03 -21.55
C LEU A 28 37.99 40.57 -20.13
N ILE A 29 38.55 39.73 -19.27
CA ILE A 29 39.38 40.02 -18.06
C ILE A 29 38.53 40.12 -16.77
N SER A 30 38.92 39.50 -15.67
CA SER A 30 40.23 39.14 -15.11
C SER A 30 40.06 38.13 -13.98
N ALA A 31 41.02 37.24 -13.84
CA ALA A 31 41.17 36.35 -12.71
C ALA A 31 41.56 37.13 -11.45
N GLN A 32 40.80 36.95 -10.37
CA GLN A 32 41.28 37.16 -9.02
C GLN A 32 41.04 35.92 -8.19
N ARG A 33 42.17 35.28 -7.83
CA ARG A 33 42.23 34.23 -6.81
C ARG A 33 41.92 34.86 -5.46
N ASN A 34 40.82 34.38 -4.83
CA ASN A 34 40.67 34.52 -3.38
C ASN A 34 40.47 33.11 -2.80
N THR A 35 41.50 32.67 -2.14
CA THR A 35 41.48 31.53 -1.23
C THR A 35 40.64 31.87 -0.03
N THR A 36 39.46 31.24 0.10
CA THR A 36 38.70 31.28 1.34
C THR A 36 38.37 29.84 1.76
N LYS A 37 38.79 29.51 2.95
CA LYS A 37 38.63 28.30 3.71
C LYS A 37 37.26 27.67 3.51
N GLN A 38 37.26 26.44 2.99
CA GLN A 38 36.10 25.53 2.95
C GLN A 38 35.82 25.08 4.41
N ARG A 39 34.72 25.57 4.96
CA ARG A 39 34.08 24.95 6.11
C ARG A 39 33.17 23.87 5.53
N ASP A 40 33.41 22.64 5.95
CA ASP A 40 32.55 21.51 5.68
C ASP A 40 31.20 21.71 6.47
N ASP A 41 30.24 22.36 5.83
CA ASP A 41 28.85 22.26 6.18
C ASP A 41 28.27 21.07 5.38
N GLN A 42 28.24 19.90 6.01
CA GLN A 42 27.40 18.80 5.54
C GLN A 42 25.92 19.23 5.73
N SER A 43 25.43 19.98 4.78
CA SER A 43 23.99 20.15 4.59
C SER A 43 23.40 18.77 4.26
N ILE A 44 22.68 18.20 5.22
CA ILE A 44 21.83 17.04 5.06
C ILE A 44 20.87 17.37 3.91
N ASN A 45 21.17 16.80 2.75
CA ASN A 45 20.35 16.93 1.56
C ASN A 45 19.05 16.13 1.83
N LEU A 46 17.99 16.83 2.23
CA LEU A 46 16.62 16.30 2.26
C LEU A 46 16.22 16.04 0.81
N GLN A 47 16.65 14.86 0.30
CA GLN A 47 16.24 14.40 -1.02
C GLN A 47 14.72 14.19 -1.06
N SER A 48 14.10 15.03 -1.84
CA SER A 48 12.82 14.92 -2.56
C SER A 48 11.94 13.69 -2.17
N ASN A 49 10.78 14.00 -1.63
CA ASN A 49 9.62 13.13 -1.52
C ASN A 49 9.21 12.60 -2.91
N ASN A 50 9.87 11.57 -3.41
CA ASN A 50 9.44 10.84 -4.58
C ASN A 50 8.50 9.72 -4.11
N PRO A 51 7.21 9.69 -4.50
CA PRO A 51 6.23 8.71 -4.02
C PRO A 51 6.68 7.26 -4.26
N SER A 52 7.51 7.03 -5.26
CA SER A 52 8.04 5.69 -5.60
C SER A 52 9.01 5.11 -4.56
N ASN A 53 9.60 5.93 -3.69
CA ASN A 53 10.56 5.46 -2.68
C ASN A 53 9.93 5.15 -1.32
N GLN A 54 8.71 5.65 -1.05
CA GLN A 54 8.02 5.44 0.23
C GLN A 54 7.34 4.06 0.34
N SER A 55 6.98 3.43 -0.78
CA SER A 55 6.35 2.10 -0.77
C SER A 55 7.29 0.96 -0.30
N SER A 56 8.59 1.22 -0.19
CA SER A 56 9.56 0.18 0.11
C SER A 56 9.65 -0.23 1.60
N TRP A 57 9.17 0.60 2.53
CA TRP A 57 9.24 0.31 3.96
C TRP A 57 8.19 -0.69 4.45
N SER A 58 7.05 -0.78 3.78
CA SER A 58 5.98 -1.72 4.13
C SER A 58 6.19 -3.12 3.56
N ILE A 59 7.11 -3.27 2.59
CA ILE A 59 7.31 -4.53 1.87
C ILE A 59 8.17 -5.46 2.72
N PRO A 60 7.67 -6.65 3.09
CA PRO A 60 8.48 -7.69 3.72
C PRO A 60 9.64 -8.15 2.84
N ALA A 61 10.63 -8.83 3.42
CA ALA A 61 11.72 -9.41 2.66
C ALA A 61 11.18 -10.35 1.56
N ILE A 62 11.77 -10.22 0.38
CA ILE A 62 11.32 -10.90 -0.84
C ILE A 62 12.29 -12.06 -1.13
N LEU A 63 11.76 -13.26 -1.28
CA LEU A 63 12.56 -14.40 -1.71
C LEU A 63 12.91 -14.30 -3.21
N PRO A 64 14.04 -14.83 -3.66
CA PRO A 64 14.45 -14.78 -5.08
C PRO A 64 13.42 -15.39 -6.06
N THR A 65 12.54 -16.25 -5.58
CA THR A 65 11.49 -16.91 -6.37
C THR A 65 10.16 -16.16 -6.35
N GLU A 66 10.06 -15.06 -5.62
CA GLU A 66 8.84 -14.28 -5.47
C GLU A 66 8.80 -13.10 -6.43
N THR A 67 7.63 -12.81 -6.96
CA THR A 67 7.37 -11.63 -7.79
C THR A 67 6.45 -10.69 -7.05
N VAL A 68 6.92 -9.45 -6.83
CA VAL A 68 6.09 -8.37 -6.29
C VAL A 68 5.24 -7.80 -7.41
N THR A 69 3.92 -7.86 -7.21
CA THR A 69 2.96 -7.15 -8.05
C THR A 69 2.63 -5.81 -7.39
N GLN A 70 2.72 -4.73 -8.15
CA GLN A 70 2.47 -3.39 -7.67
C GLN A 70 1.20 -2.81 -8.26
N HIS A 71 0.32 -2.29 -7.41
CA HIS A 71 -0.87 -1.51 -7.74
C HIS A 71 -0.68 -0.04 -7.36
N SER A 72 -1.66 0.80 -7.63
CA SER A 72 -1.55 2.25 -7.38
C SER A 72 -1.37 2.61 -5.91
N ALA A 73 -1.91 1.80 -4.98
CA ALA A 73 -1.91 2.08 -3.55
C ALA A 73 -1.38 0.96 -2.66
N TYR A 74 -1.08 -0.19 -3.20
CA TYR A 74 -0.53 -1.33 -2.46
C TYR A 74 0.33 -2.22 -3.37
N SER A 75 1.15 -3.06 -2.74
CA SER A 75 1.93 -4.11 -3.40
C SER A 75 1.62 -5.45 -2.76
N LEU A 76 1.83 -6.54 -3.47
CA LEU A 76 1.60 -7.88 -2.94
C LEU A 76 2.55 -8.92 -3.57
N VAL A 77 2.73 -10.04 -2.87
CA VAL A 77 3.20 -11.30 -3.45
C VAL A 77 2.05 -12.28 -3.45
N TYR A 78 1.67 -12.75 -4.65
CA TYR A 78 0.61 -13.74 -4.81
C TYR A 78 1.14 -15.17 -4.68
N ASN A 79 0.48 -15.99 -3.88
CA ASN A 79 0.82 -17.39 -3.70
C ASN A 79 -0.15 -18.28 -4.47
N HIS A 80 0.28 -18.77 -5.64
CA HIS A 80 -0.55 -19.61 -6.51
C HIS A 80 -0.92 -20.97 -5.89
N LYS A 81 -0.10 -21.51 -4.96
CA LYS A 81 -0.42 -22.75 -4.26
C LYS A 81 -1.66 -22.58 -3.36
N HIS A 82 -1.80 -21.42 -2.76
CA HIS A 82 -2.89 -21.08 -1.85
C HIS A 82 -3.99 -20.24 -2.49
N MET A 83 -3.79 -19.78 -3.75
CA MET A 83 -4.70 -18.95 -4.54
C MET A 83 -5.12 -17.65 -3.83
N GLN A 84 -4.16 -17.01 -3.14
CA GLN A 84 -4.33 -15.72 -2.44
C GLN A 84 -2.97 -15.06 -2.19
N ALA A 85 -2.94 -13.81 -1.76
CA ALA A 85 -1.68 -13.15 -1.44
C ALA A 85 -0.98 -13.80 -0.23
N LYS A 86 0.34 -13.90 -0.28
CA LYS A 86 1.19 -14.22 0.87
C LYS A 86 1.23 -13.03 1.84
N TRP A 87 1.32 -11.83 1.27
CA TRP A 87 1.23 -10.56 1.96
C TRP A 87 0.72 -9.47 1.01
N VAL A 88 0.10 -8.47 1.58
CA VAL A 88 -0.24 -7.18 0.96
C VAL A 88 0.37 -6.08 1.80
N ALA A 89 1.07 -5.14 1.17
CA ALA A 89 1.77 -4.05 1.84
C ALA A 89 1.35 -2.70 1.28
N TYR A 90 1.13 -1.72 2.15
CA TYR A 90 0.69 -0.38 1.77
C TYR A 90 1.04 0.66 2.82
N ASN A 91 0.98 1.92 2.42
CA ASN A 91 1.18 3.06 3.30
C ASN A 91 -0.17 3.68 3.64
N LEU A 92 -0.34 4.09 4.90
CA LEU A 92 -1.58 4.69 5.38
C LEU A 92 -1.29 6.05 6.03
N THR A 93 -2.05 7.06 5.61
CA THR A 93 -2.19 8.35 6.29
C THR A 93 -3.65 8.61 6.61
N TYR A 94 -3.94 9.52 7.51
CA TYR A 94 -5.32 9.96 7.73
C TYR A 94 -6.00 10.42 6.44
N GLY A 95 -5.26 11.11 5.55
CA GLY A 95 -5.75 11.55 4.24
C GLY A 95 -6.27 10.42 3.34
N ASN A 96 -5.70 9.22 3.45
CA ASN A 96 -6.16 8.07 2.69
C ASN A 96 -7.60 7.66 3.04
N THR A 97 -8.03 7.95 4.27
CA THR A 97 -9.29 7.46 4.85
C THR A 97 -10.47 8.41 4.66
N ILE A 98 -10.22 9.68 4.29
CA ILE A 98 -11.24 10.74 4.20
C ILE A 98 -11.61 11.17 2.78
N GLY A 99 -11.08 10.51 1.76
CA GLY A 99 -11.40 10.80 0.35
C GLY A 99 -12.85 10.48 -0.03
N GLY A 100 -13.28 11.00 -1.19
CA GLY A 100 -14.65 10.86 -1.72
C GLY A 100 -14.84 9.69 -2.69
N ALA A 101 -13.87 8.79 -2.87
CA ALA A 101 -14.05 7.65 -3.77
C ALA A 101 -15.15 6.71 -3.24
N GLU A 102 -16.18 6.52 -4.06
CA GLU A 102 -17.28 5.61 -3.74
C GLU A 102 -16.79 4.16 -3.65
N ARG A 103 -17.29 3.43 -2.63
CA ARG A 103 -16.95 2.03 -2.45
C ARG A 103 -17.41 1.21 -3.64
N SER A 104 -16.50 0.46 -4.28
CA SER A 104 -16.86 -0.51 -5.30
C SER A 104 -17.73 -1.62 -4.70
N SER A 105 -18.69 -2.11 -5.48
CA SER A 105 -19.50 -3.28 -5.12
C SER A 105 -19.07 -4.55 -5.86
N LYS A 106 -18.12 -4.45 -6.81
CA LYS A 106 -17.76 -5.54 -7.72
C LYS A 106 -16.31 -5.97 -7.51
N PHE A 107 -16.14 -7.21 -7.10
CA PHE A 107 -14.84 -7.87 -7.15
C PHE A 107 -14.51 -8.30 -8.58
N SER A 108 -13.24 -8.25 -8.96
CA SER A 108 -12.75 -8.60 -10.28
C SER A 108 -11.44 -9.38 -10.22
N ILE A 109 -11.16 -10.10 -11.30
CA ILE A 109 -9.84 -10.73 -11.49
C ILE A 109 -8.79 -9.64 -11.54
N ASP A 110 -7.64 -9.90 -10.92
CA ASP A 110 -6.48 -9.02 -11.02
C ASP A 110 -5.75 -9.27 -12.34
N PRO A 111 -5.72 -8.28 -13.25
CA PRO A 111 -5.09 -8.44 -14.56
C PRO A 111 -3.54 -8.55 -14.46
N ALA A 112 -2.94 -8.14 -13.35
CA ALA A 112 -1.50 -8.19 -13.14
C ALA A 112 -1.00 -9.56 -12.63
N ILE A 113 -1.92 -10.47 -12.25
CA ILE A 113 -1.56 -11.81 -11.75
C ILE A 113 -1.69 -12.86 -12.84
N SER A 114 -0.58 -13.48 -13.21
CA SER A 114 -0.52 -14.59 -14.16
C SER A 114 -0.18 -15.90 -13.45
N PRO A 115 -0.74 -17.05 -13.85
CA PRO A 115 -1.72 -17.23 -14.92
C PRO A 115 -3.15 -16.75 -14.57
N ARG A 116 -3.53 -16.65 -13.29
CA ARG A 116 -4.84 -16.13 -12.84
C ARG A 116 -4.91 -16.00 -11.32
N THR A 117 -5.89 -15.24 -10.83
CA THR A 117 -6.37 -15.28 -9.44
C THR A 117 -7.59 -16.21 -9.31
N ALA A 118 -8.05 -16.43 -8.06
CA ALA A 118 -9.40 -16.90 -7.80
C ALA A 118 -10.44 -15.96 -8.43
N VAL A 119 -11.66 -16.44 -8.62
CA VAL A 119 -12.78 -15.67 -9.16
C VAL A 119 -13.90 -15.53 -8.12
N THR A 120 -14.80 -14.60 -8.35
CA THR A 120 -15.90 -14.28 -7.42
C THR A 120 -16.79 -15.49 -7.12
N SER A 121 -17.03 -16.36 -8.12
CA SER A 121 -17.84 -17.57 -7.98
C SER A 121 -17.23 -18.61 -7.04
N ASP A 122 -15.88 -18.61 -6.87
CA ASP A 122 -15.20 -19.54 -5.97
C ASP A 122 -15.56 -19.33 -4.50
N TYR A 123 -16.11 -18.16 -4.15
CA TYR A 123 -16.59 -17.83 -2.81
C TYR A 123 -18.11 -18.05 -2.63
N THR A 124 -18.83 -18.33 -3.73
CA THR A 124 -20.30 -18.40 -3.70
C THR A 124 -20.77 -19.61 -2.89
N LYS A 125 -21.64 -19.37 -1.89
CA LYS A 125 -22.22 -20.41 -1.01
C LYS A 125 -21.19 -21.22 -0.22
N THR A 126 -19.99 -20.69 0.02
CA THR A 126 -18.93 -21.37 0.78
C THR A 126 -19.02 -21.12 2.28
N GLY A 127 -19.77 -20.11 2.71
CA GLY A 127 -19.81 -19.66 4.11
C GLY A 127 -18.71 -18.64 4.45
N TYR A 128 -17.83 -18.33 3.52
CA TYR A 128 -16.75 -17.34 3.71
C TYR A 128 -17.06 -16.06 2.96
N ASP A 129 -16.70 -14.93 3.58
CA ASP A 129 -16.65 -13.62 2.93
C ASP A 129 -15.41 -13.52 2.05
N ARG A 130 -15.50 -12.68 1.03
CA ARG A 130 -14.34 -12.14 0.30
C ARG A 130 -13.70 -11.07 1.16
N GLY A 131 -12.85 -11.49 2.12
CA GLY A 131 -12.22 -10.60 3.07
C GLY A 131 -11.07 -9.84 2.45
N HIS A 132 -11.09 -8.51 2.53
CA HIS A 132 -9.98 -7.67 2.07
C HIS A 132 -8.75 -7.81 2.95
N LEU A 133 -7.55 -7.74 2.36
CA LEU A 133 -6.28 -7.60 3.06
C LEU A 133 -5.92 -6.11 3.22
N ALA A 134 -5.74 -5.37 2.11
CA ALA A 134 -5.76 -3.92 2.13
C ALA A 134 -7.22 -3.45 2.05
N PRO A 135 -7.77 -2.80 3.10
CA PRO A 135 -9.19 -2.54 3.17
C PRO A 135 -9.62 -1.37 2.28
N ALA A 136 -10.79 -1.48 1.66
CA ALA A 136 -11.38 -0.41 0.86
C ALA A 136 -11.53 0.91 1.65
N GLY A 137 -11.67 0.83 2.99
CA GLY A 137 -11.74 2.01 3.86
C GLY A 137 -10.48 2.87 3.84
N ASP A 138 -9.33 2.27 3.50
CA ASP A 138 -8.02 2.94 3.43
C ASP A 138 -7.71 3.46 2.02
N MET A 139 -8.61 3.23 1.04
CA MET A 139 -8.44 3.59 -0.38
C MET A 139 -9.37 4.70 -0.86
N LYS A 140 -9.99 5.44 0.08
CA LYS A 140 -10.97 6.49 -0.25
C LYS A 140 -10.41 7.70 -0.99
N PHE A 141 -9.10 7.88 -0.98
CA PHE A 141 -8.42 9.01 -1.62
C PHE A 141 -8.38 8.92 -3.15
N SER A 142 -8.61 7.73 -3.74
CA SER A 142 -8.49 7.51 -5.18
C SER A 142 -9.52 6.48 -5.67
N ALA A 143 -10.24 6.81 -6.74
CA ALA A 143 -11.17 5.89 -7.39
C ALA A 143 -10.44 4.64 -7.96
N GLN A 144 -9.22 4.82 -8.47
CA GLN A 144 -8.38 3.72 -8.94
C GLN A 144 -7.97 2.81 -7.78
N ALA A 145 -7.42 3.35 -6.70
CA ALA A 145 -7.04 2.58 -5.52
C ALA A 145 -8.24 1.83 -4.93
N MET A 146 -9.40 2.49 -4.88
CA MET A 146 -10.66 1.86 -4.46
C MET A 146 -11.03 0.68 -5.36
N ALA A 147 -11.00 0.83 -6.68
CA ALA A 147 -11.31 -0.25 -7.62
C ALA A 147 -10.31 -1.41 -7.51
N GLU A 148 -9.02 -1.11 -7.44
CA GLU A 148 -7.95 -2.11 -7.30
C GLU A 148 -8.03 -2.88 -5.98
N SER A 149 -8.51 -2.26 -4.89
CA SER A 149 -8.70 -2.95 -3.61
C SER A 149 -9.71 -4.10 -3.70
N PHE A 150 -10.57 -4.12 -4.72
CA PHE A 150 -11.53 -5.19 -5.03
C PHE A 150 -10.99 -6.26 -5.99
N TYR A 151 -9.71 -6.24 -6.32
CA TYR A 151 -9.08 -7.36 -7.03
C TYR A 151 -9.05 -8.61 -6.16
N MET A 152 -9.33 -9.76 -6.78
CA MET A 152 -9.33 -11.05 -6.09
C MET A 152 -7.96 -11.45 -5.55
N SER A 153 -6.88 -10.81 -5.99
CA SER A 153 -5.55 -10.93 -5.41
C SER A 153 -5.43 -10.32 -4.01
N ASN A 154 -6.25 -9.31 -3.70
CA ASN A 154 -6.34 -8.65 -2.39
C ASN A 154 -7.39 -9.31 -1.46
N VAL A 155 -7.85 -10.51 -1.78
CA VAL A 155 -8.96 -11.19 -1.10
C VAL A 155 -8.52 -12.53 -0.54
N SER A 156 -9.02 -12.86 0.67
CA SER A 156 -8.79 -14.13 1.35
C SER A 156 -10.09 -14.65 1.98
N PRO A 157 -10.28 -15.98 2.13
CA PRO A 157 -11.46 -16.54 2.78
C PRO A 157 -11.50 -16.20 4.28
N GLN A 158 -12.43 -15.32 4.66
CA GLN A 158 -12.64 -14.92 6.05
C GLN A 158 -14.04 -15.32 6.52
N LEU A 159 -14.13 -15.86 7.73
CA LEU A 159 -15.46 -16.11 8.34
C LEU A 159 -16.21 -14.79 8.54
N PRO A 160 -17.53 -14.72 8.28
CA PRO A 160 -18.29 -13.47 8.40
C PRO A 160 -18.17 -12.79 9.77
N GLY A 161 -18.19 -13.59 10.85
CA GLY A 161 -18.04 -13.05 12.21
C GLY A 161 -16.66 -12.49 12.51
N PHE A 162 -15.61 -12.99 11.84
CA PHE A 162 -14.27 -12.42 11.88
C PHE A 162 -14.19 -11.15 11.03
N ASN A 163 -14.49 -11.26 9.74
CA ASN A 163 -14.35 -10.18 8.76
C ASN A 163 -15.15 -8.93 9.13
N ARG A 164 -16.43 -9.13 9.49
CA ARG A 164 -17.36 -8.03 9.84
C ARG A 164 -17.29 -7.62 11.31
N GLY A 165 -16.58 -8.42 12.13
CA GLY A 165 -16.41 -8.22 13.57
C GLY A 165 -15.02 -7.68 13.93
N ILE A 166 -14.20 -8.52 14.58
CA ILE A 166 -12.93 -8.11 15.18
C ILE A 166 -11.90 -7.65 14.14
N TRP A 167 -11.88 -8.22 12.91
CA TRP A 167 -10.98 -7.77 11.85
C TRP A 167 -11.32 -6.34 11.40
N LYS A 168 -12.61 -6.03 11.20
CA LYS A 168 -13.06 -4.67 10.92
C LYS A 168 -12.67 -3.69 12.03
N LYS A 169 -12.79 -4.09 13.31
CA LYS A 169 -12.35 -3.26 14.45
C LYS A 169 -10.84 -3.00 14.38
N LEU A 170 -10.03 -4.02 14.04
CA LEU A 170 -8.59 -3.85 13.87
C LEU A 170 -8.26 -2.86 12.73
N GLU A 171 -8.96 -2.93 11.60
CA GLU A 171 -8.80 -1.97 10.51
C GLU A 171 -9.18 -0.55 10.93
N GLU A 172 -10.26 -0.38 11.69
CA GLU A 172 -10.68 0.91 12.26
C GLU A 172 -9.63 1.46 13.24
N GLN A 173 -9.07 0.60 14.09
CA GLN A 173 -7.99 0.95 15.01
C GLN A 173 -6.73 1.39 14.27
N PHE A 174 -6.32 0.72 13.19
CA PHE A 174 -5.18 1.12 12.37
C PHE A 174 -5.41 2.49 11.73
N ARG A 175 -6.63 2.79 11.29
CA ARG A 175 -7.00 4.12 10.78
C ARG A 175 -6.94 5.19 11.86
N SER A 176 -7.35 4.89 13.10
CA SER A 176 -7.29 5.86 14.21
C SER A 176 -5.84 6.20 14.59
N TRP A 177 -4.91 5.28 14.39
CA TRP A 177 -3.48 5.50 14.62
C TRP A 177 -2.75 6.17 13.46
N ALA A 178 -3.36 6.22 12.26
CA ALA A 178 -2.73 6.83 11.10
C ALA A 178 -2.68 8.36 11.23
N PRO A 179 -1.48 8.98 11.26
CA PRO A 179 -1.35 10.42 11.39
C PRO A 179 -1.62 11.13 10.05
N SER A 180 -1.87 12.44 10.11
CA SER A 180 -1.99 13.27 8.92
C SER A 180 -0.65 13.79 8.41
N SER A 181 0.40 13.77 9.24
CA SER A 181 1.69 14.39 8.96
C SER A 181 2.68 13.51 8.20
N HIS A 182 2.55 12.19 8.31
CA HIS A 182 3.43 11.22 7.67
C HIS A 182 2.70 9.89 7.48
N PRO A 183 3.16 9.00 6.58
CA PRO A 183 2.58 7.68 6.44
C PRO A 183 3.06 6.73 7.54
N VAL A 184 2.20 5.80 7.94
CA VAL A 184 2.58 4.55 8.60
C VAL A 184 2.64 3.43 7.57
N PHE A 185 3.46 2.42 7.83
CA PHE A 185 3.75 1.33 6.91
C PHE A 185 3.07 0.06 7.40
N ILE A 186 2.27 -0.57 6.55
CA ILE A 186 1.43 -1.70 6.92
C ILE A 186 1.73 -2.90 6.02
N ALA A 187 1.91 -4.08 6.62
CA ALA A 187 1.83 -5.35 5.94
C ALA A 187 0.76 -6.23 6.58
N THR A 188 0.02 -6.98 5.77
CA THR A 188 -1.12 -7.79 6.21
C THR A 188 -1.30 -9.00 5.31
N GLY A 189 -1.82 -10.07 5.85
CA GLY A 189 -2.06 -11.28 5.09
C GLY A 189 -2.59 -12.45 5.91
N PRO A 190 -2.82 -13.60 5.25
CA PRO A 190 -3.09 -14.85 5.92
C PRO A 190 -1.80 -15.45 6.49
N VAL A 191 -1.89 -16.18 7.59
CA VAL A 191 -0.81 -17.05 8.09
C VAL A 191 -0.85 -18.36 7.28
N LEU A 192 0.05 -18.50 6.32
CA LEU A 192 0.13 -19.65 5.41
C LEU A 192 1.12 -20.75 5.88
N THR A 193 1.81 -20.52 7.00
CA THR A 193 2.65 -21.49 7.70
C THR A 193 1.83 -22.47 8.55
N ASP A 194 0.60 -22.08 8.92
CA ASP A 194 -0.32 -22.98 9.62
C ASP A 194 -0.78 -24.13 8.72
N PRO A 195 -1.11 -25.28 9.30
CA PRO A 195 -1.74 -26.37 8.56
C PRO A 195 -3.03 -25.91 7.88
N ILE A 196 -3.15 -26.10 6.58
CA ILE A 196 -4.38 -25.81 5.85
C ILE A 196 -5.31 -27.02 5.96
N THR A 197 -6.43 -26.85 6.65
CA THR A 197 -7.41 -27.92 6.94
C THR A 197 -8.67 -27.83 6.08
N ALA A 198 -8.88 -26.72 5.38
CA ALA A 198 -10.04 -26.50 4.53
C ALA A 198 -9.68 -25.73 3.25
N HIS A 199 -10.44 -25.99 2.22
CA HIS A 199 -10.35 -25.29 0.95
C HIS A 199 -11.74 -24.92 0.44
N ILE A 200 -11.83 -23.83 -0.31
CA ILE A 200 -13.03 -23.42 -1.06
C ILE A 200 -12.69 -23.24 -2.54
N GLY A 201 -13.71 -23.05 -3.34
CA GLY A 201 -13.60 -22.71 -4.75
C GLY A 201 -14.14 -23.80 -5.66
N GLN A 202 -14.69 -23.37 -6.79
CA GLN A 202 -15.23 -24.24 -7.85
C GLN A 202 -14.26 -24.34 -9.02
N THR A 203 -13.49 -23.28 -9.30
CA THR A 203 -12.57 -23.21 -10.43
C THR A 203 -11.11 -23.41 -10.02
N CYS A 204 -10.80 -23.24 -8.75
CA CYS A 204 -9.50 -23.46 -8.15
C CYS A 204 -9.63 -23.80 -6.67
N SER A 205 -8.58 -24.36 -6.09
CA SER A 205 -8.54 -24.72 -4.66
C SER A 205 -7.94 -23.56 -3.86
N ILE A 206 -8.78 -22.77 -3.20
CA ILE A 206 -8.36 -21.64 -2.36
C ILE A 206 -8.21 -22.16 -0.93
N SER A 207 -7.02 -22.05 -0.36
CA SER A 207 -6.77 -22.43 1.03
C SER A 207 -7.54 -21.51 1.98
N VAL A 208 -8.14 -22.08 3.04
CA VAL A 208 -8.77 -21.30 4.11
C VAL A 208 -7.78 -21.13 5.25
N PRO A 209 -7.26 -19.89 5.49
CA PRO A 209 -6.32 -19.64 6.56
C PRO A 209 -6.97 -19.78 7.93
N GLN A 210 -6.23 -20.33 8.90
CA GLN A 210 -6.68 -20.39 10.28
C GLN A 210 -6.50 -19.08 11.03
N ARG A 211 -5.51 -18.26 10.62
CA ARG A 211 -5.18 -16.96 11.23
C ARG A 211 -4.84 -15.93 10.17
N PHE A 212 -4.99 -14.66 10.56
CA PHE A 212 -4.57 -13.50 9.78
C PHE A 212 -3.67 -12.61 10.62
N TYR A 213 -2.72 -11.95 9.95
CA TYR A 213 -1.85 -10.97 10.59
C TYR A 213 -2.04 -9.58 9.99
N LYS A 214 -1.74 -8.56 10.79
CA LYS A 214 -1.59 -7.17 10.37
C LYS A 214 -0.51 -6.53 11.23
N VAL A 215 0.51 -5.93 10.58
CA VAL A 215 1.61 -5.25 11.25
C VAL A 215 1.67 -3.80 10.82
N MET A 216 2.14 -2.92 11.73
CA MET A 216 2.30 -1.49 11.48
C MET A 216 3.64 -1.02 12.00
N LEU A 217 4.35 -0.22 11.20
CA LEU A 217 5.51 0.56 11.57
C LEU A 217 5.19 2.04 11.45
N ASP A 218 5.39 2.79 12.53
CA ASP A 218 5.37 4.24 12.58
C ASP A 218 6.81 4.74 12.76
N THR A 219 7.32 5.43 11.74
CA THR A 219 8.71 5.90 11.71
C THR A 219 8.93 7.26 12.36
N ALA A 220 7.86 7.88 12.89
CA ALA A 220 8.00 9.11 13.68
C ALA A 220 8.81 8.87 14.97
N SER A 221 9.41 9.92 15.48
CA SER A 221 10.16 9.82 16.75
C SER A 221 9.23 10.03 17.95
N PRO A 222 9.22 9.08 18.92
CA PRO A 222 9.93 7.80 18.93
C PRO A 222 9.31 6.79 17.97
N MET A 223 10.15 6.12 17.16
CA MET A 223 9.71 5.06 16.26
C MET A 223 9.08 3.91 17.06
N ARG A 224 7.99 3.33 16.54
CA ARG A 224 7.25 2.24 17.17
C ARG A 224 6.65 1.29 16.14
N ALA A 225 6.52 0.03 16.53
CA ALA A 225 5.86 -0.98 15.71
C ALA A 225 4.93 -1.87 16.56
N ILE A 226 3.95 -2.46 15.93
CA ILE A 226 2.99 -3.38 16.55
C ILE A 226 2.53 -4.41 15.54
N ALA A 227 2.35 -5.63 15.98
CA ALA A 227 1.79 -6.72 15.21
C ALA A 227 0.52 -7.27 15.88
N PHE A 228 -0.34 -7.82 15.06
CA PHE A 228 -1.53 -8.56 15.47
C PHE A 228 -1.61 -9.87 14.69
N VAL A 229 -1.92 -10.95 15.40
CA VAL A 229 -2.28 -12.23 14.79
C VAL A 229 -3.59 -12.71 15.42
N LEU A 230 -4.61 -12.82 14.59
CA LEU A 230 -5.97 -13.16 15.02
C LEU A 230 -6.43 -14.50 14.41
N PRO A 231 -7.11 -15.36 15.16
CA PRO A 231 -7.83 -16.49 14.58
C PRO A 231 -8.89 -16.04 13.58
N ASN A 232 -9.06 -16.78 12.49
CA ASN A 232 -10.17 -16.58 11.55
C ASN A 232 -11.50 -17.03 12.20
N ALA A 233 -11.89 -16.34 13.26
CA ALA A 233 -13.09 -16.65 14.07
C ALA A 233 -13.67 -15.38 14.69
N SER A 234 -14.94 -15.41 15.05
CA SER A 234 -15.56 -14.33 15.83
C SER A 234 -14.87 -14.19 17.18
N SER A 235 -14.68 -12.96 17.64
CA SER A 235 -14.16 -12.69 18.98
C SER A 235 -14.80 -11.44 19.58
N ILE A 236 -15.01 -11.47 20.89
CA ILE A 236 -15.41 -10.32 21.72
C ILE A 236 -14.24 -9.78 22.55
N GLU A 237 -13.08 -10.44 22.48
CA GLU A 237 -11.88 -10.03 23.19
C GLU A 237 -11.39 -8.64 22.71
N PRO A 238 -10.79 -7.85 23.59
CA PRO A 238 -10.17 -6.59 23.20
C PRO A 238 -8.99 -6.83 22.26
N LEU A 239 -8.75 -5.92 21.31
CA LEU A 239 -7.67 -6.04 20.34
C LEU A 239 -6.29 -6.22 20.98
N SER A 240 -6.06 -5.59 22.14
CA SER A 240 -4.80 -5.70 22.89
C SER A 240 -4.41 -7.14 23.26
N ARG A 241 -5.36 -8.08 23.33
CA ARG A 241 -5.10 -9.50 23.57
C ARG A 241 -4.42 -10.21 22.41
N PHE A 242 -4.49 -9.65 21.22
CA PHE A 242 -3.93 -10.19 19.99
C PHE A 242 -2.69 -9.43 19.54
N ALA A 243 -2.32 -8.37 20.28
CA ALA A 243 -1.13 -7.60 20.01
C ALA A 243 0.12 -8.36 20.43
N MET A 244 1.18 -8.25 19.62
CA MET A 244 2.47 -8.88 19.87
C MET A 244 3.60 -8.05 19.26
N SER A 245 4.83 -8.41 19.54
CA SER A 245 6.01 -7.83 18.90
C SER A 245 6.12 -8.26 17.43
N ILE A 246 6.92 -7.55 16.64
CA ILE A 246 7.19 -7.92 15.26
C ILE A 246 7.89 -9.28 15.20
N ASP A 247 8.93 -9.51 16.02
CA ASP A 247 9.64 -10.80 16.13
C ASP A 247 8.70 -11.99 16.37
N GLU A 248 7.66 -11.80 17.20
CA GLU A 248 6.68 -12.87 17.44
C GLU A 248 5.80 -13.12 16.22
N ALA A 249 5.39 -12.07 15.50
CA ALA A 249 4.63 -12.20 14.28
C ALA A 249 5.47 -12.85 13.16
N GLU A 250 6.75 -12.54 13.06
CA GLU A 250 7.69 -13.14 12.11
C GLU A 250 7.85 -14.64 12.34
N LYS A 251 8.04 -15.06 13.58
CA LYS A 251 8.10 -16.49 13.95
C LYS A 251 6.83 -17.25 13.54
N ILE A 252 5.67 -16.58 13.61
CA ILE A 252 4.38 -17.17 13.24
C ILE A 252 4.19 -17.21 11.73
N THR A 253 4.55 -16.14 11.03
CA THR A 253 4.27 -15.98 9.59
C THR A 253 5.37 -16.52 8.68
N GLY A 254 6.59 -16.64 9.21
CA GLY A 254 7.79 -16.94 8.41
C GLY A 254 8.16 -15.80 7.46
N LEU A 255 7.69 -14.57 7.73
CA LEU A 255 8.05 -13.35 7.01
C LEU A 255 9.06 -12.57 7.83
N ASP A 256 9.88 -11.78 7.17
CA ASP A 256 10.75 -10.77 7.74
C ASP A 256 10.14 -9.41 7.37
N PHE A 257 9.64 -8.70 8.38
CA PHE A 257 8.96 -7.42 8.18
C PHE A 257 9.96 -6.26 8.30
N PHE A 258 9.74 -5.21 7.51
CA PHE A 258 10.51 -3.96 7.56
C PHE A 258 12.03 -4.10 7.34
N PRO A 259 12.52 -4.95 6.43
CA PRO A 259 13.94 -5.26 6.21
C PRO A 259 14.76 -4.06 5.70
N LYS A 260 14.18 -2.88 5.65
CA LYS A 260 14.83 -1.60 5.32
C LYS A 260 15.29 -0.83 6.55
N LEU A 261 14.89 -1.26 7.73
CA LEU A 261 15.46 -0.76 8.98
C LEU A 261 16.93 -1.17 9.04
N ASN A 262 17.77 -0.34 9.66
CA ASN A 262 19.12 -0.81 9.96
C ASN A 262 19.07 -1.78 11.15
N ASP A 263 19.98 -2.74 11.20
CA ASP A 263 20.01 -3.85 12.15
C ASP A 263 19.80 -3.42 13.62
N ILE A 264 20.32 -2.25 14.01
CA ILE A 264 20.19 -1.74 15.40
C ILE A 264 18.75 -1.26 15.67
N GLN A 265 18.15 -0.56 14.69
CA GLN A 265 16.77 -0.09 14.82
C GLN A 265 15.79 -1.26 14.73
N GLU A 266 16.01 -2.16 13.79
CA GLU A 266 15.24 -3.38 13.58
C GLU A 266 15.19 -4.20 14.86
N ALA A 267 16.34 -4.64 15.39
CA ALA A 267 16.41 -5.43 16.62
C ALA A 267 15.77 -4.77 17.85
N LYS A 268 15.77 -3.43 17.90
CA LYS A 268 15.12 -2.69 19.00
C LYS A 268 13.60 -2.61 18.83
N ILE A 269 13.13 -2.32 17.61
CA ILE A 269 11.72 -2.07 17.32
C ILE A 269 10.95 -3.38 17.28
N GLU A 270 11.52 -4.41 16.69
CA GLU A 270 10.83 -5.68 16.44
C GLU A 270 10.69 -6.53 17.70
N LYS A 271 11.68 -6.48 18.58
CA LYS A 271 11.69 -7.23 19.84
C LYS A 271 10.71 -6.68 20.88
N THR A 272 10.36 -5.41 20.82
CA THR A 272 9.69 -4.73 21.92
C THR A 272 8.28 -4.30 21.59
N LEU A 273 7.30 -4.87 22.27
CA LEU A 273 5.92 -4.38 22.28
C LEU A 273 5.70 -3.45 23.47
N LEU A 274 5.43 -2.17 23.21
CA LEU A 274 5.08 -1.16 24.22
C LEU A 274 3.61 -0.75 24.04
N LEU A 275 2.69 -1.54 24.57
CA LEU A 275 1.23 -1.29 24.44
C LEU A 275 0.81 0.11 24.86
N GLN A 276 1.48 0.70 25.86
CA GLN A 276 1.21 2.06 26.33
C GLN A 276 1.47 3.15 25.29
N GLN A 277 2.17 2.85 24.21
CA GLN A 277 2.38 3.77 23.08
C GLN A 277 1.21 3.76 22.09
N TRP A 278 0.27 2.83 22.25
CA TRP A 278 -0.87 2.64 21.37
C TRP A 278 -2.16 2.85 22.15
N GLN A 279 -2.95 3.83 21.74
CA GLN A 279 -4.27 4.05 22.32
C GLN A 279 -5.27 3.11 21.65
N PHE A 280 -5.83 2.21 22.45
CA PHE A 280 -6.91 1.32 21.99
C PHE A 280 -8.27 1.96 22.27
N ASP A 281 -9.17 1.90 21.31
CA ASP A 281 -10.57 2.35 21.41
C ASP A 281 -11.46 1.30 22.13
#